data_8b489be92b21a2b4acf223a0a79a2d4a
#
_entry.id   8b489be92b21a2b4acf223a0a79a2d4a
#
_cell.length_a   1.000
_cell.length_b   1.000
_cell.length_c   1.000
_cell.angle_alpha   90.00
_cell.angle_beta   90.00
_cell.angle_gamma   90.00
#
_symmetry.space_group_name_H-M   'P 1'
#
loop_
_entity.id
_entity.type
_entity.pdbx_description
1 polymer ?
#
loop_
_entity_poly.entity_id
_entity_poly.type
_entity_poly.pdbx_seq_one_letter_code
_entity_poly.pdbx_strand_id
1 'polypeptide(L)'
;MGNFKMDSIRNVVMMGHGKSGKTTLAEAMLINSGAIDRMGKVADGNTISDYDPEEVKRQLSIQTSMIPIEWKGMKYNMIDTPGYFDFAGEVKEGLRAADSALIVLSGRSGVSVGTEQVFKYAKIKGVPIMFFVNKMDDERASYQRTLEEMKEKFGKSITPDRK
;
A
#
# COMPACT_ATOMS: atom_id res chain seq x y z
N MET A 1 0.14 18.29 16.51
CA MET A 1 1.15 17.83 15.52
C MET A 1 2.52 18.07 16.12
N GLY A 2 3.31 17.01 16.29
CA GLY A 2 4.67 17.13 16.80
C GLY A 2 5.60 17.84 15.81
N ASN A 3 6.61 18.55 16.31
CA ASN A 3 7.67 19.09 15.49
C ASN A 3 8.63 17.94 15.13
N PHE A 4 8.54 17.44 13.89
CA PHE A 4 9.43 16.39 13.39
C PHE A 4 10.63 17.02 12.66
N LYS A 5 11.82 16.47 12.92
CA LYS A 5 13.01 16.78 12.11
C LYS A 5 12.90 16.10 10.75
N MET A 6 13.54 16.62 9.73
CA MET A 6 13.53 16.03 8.37
C MET A 6 13.96 14.56 8.37
N ASP A 7 14.93 14.20 9.18
CA ASP A 7 15.43 12.83 9.32
C ASP A 7 14.42 11.84 9.89
N SER A 8 13.35 12.34 10.54
CA SER A 8 12.27 11.53 11.12
C SER A 8 10.99 11.51 10.27
N ILE A 9 11.04 12.02 9.04
CA ILE A 9 9.89 11.99 8.11
C ILE A 9 10.18 10.99 6.99
N ARG A 10 9.19 10.17 6.64
CA ARG A 10 9.26 9.23 5.52
C ARG A 10 8.01 9.30 4.68
N ASN A 11 8.18 9.44 3.37
CA ASN A 11 7.09 9.39 2.41
C ASN A 11 7.06 8.00 1.78
N VAL A 12 5.99 7.26 2.03
CA VAL A 12 5.86 5.86 1.59
C VAL A 12 4.65 5.74 0.69
N VAL A 13 4.84 5.41 -0.58
CA VAL A 13 3.74 5.16 -1.49
C VAL A 13 3.25 3.73 -1.37
N MET A 14 1.94 3.55 -1.17
CA MET A 14 1.28 2.25 -1.19
C MET A 14 0.74 1.97 -2.58
N MET A 15 1.25 0.91 -3.19
CA MET A 15 0.90 0.49 -4.55
C MET A 15 0.46 -0.98 -4.57
N GLY A 16 -0.22 -1.38 -5.62
CA GLY A 16 -0.68 -2.76 -5.81
C GLY A 16 -1.97 -2.83 -6.59
N HIS A 17 -2.34 -4.02 -7.00
CA HIS A 17 -3.57 -4.25 -7.77
C HIS A 17 -4.82 -3.83 -6.99
N GLY A 18 -5.89 -3.50 -7.71
CA GLY A 18 -7.21 -3.23 -7.12
C GLY A 18 -7.64 -4.35 -6.18
N LYS A 19 -8.26 -4.00 -5.06
CA LYS A 19 -8.71 -4.96 -4.03
C LYS A 19 -7.60 -5.77 -3.34
N SER A 20 -6.33 -5.40 -3.45
CA SER A 20 -5.26 -6.04 -2.67
C SER A 20 -5.30 -5.68 -1.17
N GLY A 21 -6.04 -4.63 -0.80
CA GLY A 21 -6.25 -4.19 0.58
C GLY A 21 -5.33 -3.06 1.03
N LYS A 22 -4.86 -2.20 0.11
CA LYS A 22 -4.05 -1.00 0.43
C LYS A 22 -4.75 -0.09 1.43
N THR A 23 -5.94 0.39 1.10
CA THR A 23 -6.78 1.24 1.95
C THR A 23 -7.06 0.59 3.31
N THR A 24 -7.37 -0.71 3.34
CA THR A 24 -7.58 -1.46 4.58
C THR A 24 -6.30 -1.52 5.43
N LEU A 25 -5.14 -1.68 4.80
CA LEU A 25 -3.85 -1.66 5.49
C LEU A 25 -3.55 -0.27 6.06
N ALA A 26 -3.84 0.81 5.32
CA ALA A 26 -3.71 2.18 5.80
C ALA A 26 -4.58 2.44 7.05
N GLU A 27 -5.85 2.01 7.02
CA GLU A 27 -6.74 2.09 8.17
C GLU A 27 -6.20 1.31 9.39
N ALA A 28 -5.65 0.10 9.15
CA ALA A 28 -5.03 -0.70 10.20
C ALA A 28 -3.78 -0.02 10.79
N MET A 29 -2.98 0.67 9.98
CA MET A 29 -1.85 1.45 10.47
C MET A 29 -2.30 2.65 11.29
N LEU A 30 -3.37 3.35 10.88
CA LEU A 30 -3.94 4.48 11.61
C LEU A 30 -4.45 4.08 13.01
N ILE A 31 -5.19 2.97 13.12
CA ILE A 31 -5.68 2.52 14.43
C ILE A 31 -4.54 2.04 15.32
N ASN A 32 -3.57 1.31 14.78
CA ASN A 32 -2.41 0.84 15.55
C ASN A 32 -1.50 1.98 16.03
N SER A 33 -1.44 3.09 15.31
CA SER A 33 -0.70 4.28 15.71
C SER A 33 -1.45 5.14 16.73
N GLY A 34 -2.73 4.86 16.97
CA GLY A 34 -3.60 5.68 17.83
C GLY A 34 -4.06 6.99 17.18
N ALA A 35 -3.90 7.11 15.85
CA ALA A 35 -4.34 8.31 15.12
C ALA A 35 -5.86 8.35 14.94
N ILE A 36 -6.52 7.19 15.01
CA ILE A 36 -7.98 7.04 15.01
C ILE A 36 -8.42 6.05 16.08
N ASP A 37 -9.62 6.21 16.57
CA ASP A 37 -10.21 5.34 17.61
C ASP A 37 -10.99 4.16 16.99
N ARG A 38 -11.40 4.27 15.73
CA ARG A 38 -12.19 3.25 15.02
C ARG A 38 -11.69 3.10 13.59
N MET A 39 -11.43 1.85 13.22
CA MET A 39 -11.03 1.48 11.86
C MET A 39 -12.21 1.63 10.89
N GLY A 40 -12.02 2.35 9.78
CA GLY A 40 -12.96 2.42 8.68
C GLY A 40 -12.98 1.13 7.86
N LYS A 41 -14.05 0.95 7.09
CA LYS A 41 -14.21 -0.17 6.14
C LYS A 41 -14.62 0.36 4.77
N VAL A 42 -13.96 -0.10 3.73
CA VAL A 42 -14.28 0.28 2.34
C VAL A 42 -15.73 -0.05 2.00
N ALA A 43 -16.24 -1.19 2.47
CA ALA A 43 -17.63 -1.60 2.25
C ALA A 43 -18.66 -0.65 2.89
N ASP A 44 -18.29 -0.01 4.00
CA ASP A 44 -19.16 0.93 4.73
C ASP A 44 -18.97 2.38 4.24
N GLY A 45 -18.01 2.62 3.33
CA GLY A 45 -17.70 3.94 2.77
C GLY A 45 -17.23 4.96 3.81
N ASN A 46 -16.55 4.52 4.87
CA ASN A 46 -16.15 5.36 6.00
C ASN A 46 -14.64 5.31 6.27
N THR A 47 -13.84 5.01 5.27
CA THR A 47 -12.39 5.07 5.34
C THR A 47 -11.89 6.51 5.24
N ILE A 48 -10.71 6.77 5.77
CA ILE A 48 -10.13 8.13 5.77
C ILE A 48 -9.65 8.54 4.38
N SER A 49 -9.17 7.58 3.57
CA SER A 49 -8.62 7.85 2.24
C SER A 49 -9.67 8.00 1.15
N ASP A 50 -10.71 7.16 1.18
CA ASP A 50 -11.76 7.15 0.15
C ASP A 50 -12.96 7.99 0.63
N TYR A 51 -12.88 9.30 0.49
CA TYR A 51 -13.91 10.25 0.95
C TYR A 51 -14.73 10.86 -0.21
N ASP A 52 -14.29 10.68 -1.45
CA ASP A 52 -15.05 11.13 -2.62
C ASP A 52 -16.32 10.29 -2.79
N PRO A 53 -17.50 10.88 -3.08
CA PRO A 53 -18.75 10.14 -3.29
C PRO A 53 -18.66 9.04 -4.35
N GLU A 54 -17.86 9.21 -5.40
CA GLU A 54 -17.66 8.19 -6.44
C GLU A 54 -16.78 7.03 -5.93
N GLU A 55 -15.75 7.31 -5.10
CA GLU A 55 -14.93 6.28 -4.45
C GLU A 55 -15.78 5.42 -3.52
N VAL A 56 -16.58 6.07 -2.68
CA VAL A 56 -17.51 5.41 -1.75
C VAL A 56 -18.52 4.56 -2.51
N LYS A 57 -19.15 5.10 -3.55
CA LYS A 57 -20.16 4.40 -4.37
C LYS A 57 -19.57 3.19 -5.09
N ARG A 58 -18.36 3.32 -5.62
CA ARG A 58 -17.67 2.26 -6.38
C ARG A 58 -16.86 1.31 -5.50
N GLN A 59 -16.69 1.64 -4.22
CA GLN A 59 -15.84 0.91 -3.27
C GLN A 59 -14.41 0.70 -3.80
N LEU A 60 -13.85 1.76 -4.38
CA LEU A 60 -12.49 1.76 -4.92
C LEU A 60 -11.90 3.17 -4.88
N SER A 61 -10.59 3.26 -4.65
CA SER A 61 -9.85 4.52 -4.69
C SER A 61 -9.66 4.98 -6.14
N ILE A 62 -9.96 6.26 -6.40
CA ILE A 62 -9.82 6.92 -7.69
C ILE A 62 -8.67 7.92 -7.65
N GLN A 63 -8.51 8.63 -6.54
CA GLN A 63 -7.48 9.64 -6.31
C GLN A 63 -6.43 9.16 -5.34
N THR A 64 -5.27 9.80 -5.39
CA THR A 64 -4.20 9.58 -4.41
C THR A 64 -4.49 10.35 -3.13
N SER A 65 -4.47 9.67 -1.99
CA SER A 65 -4.68 10.25 -0.67
C SER A 65 -3.42 10.19 0.18
N MET A 66 -3.13 11.26 0.93
CA MET A 66 -2.00 11.29 1.85
C MET A 66 -2.48 11.13 3.29
N ILE A 67 -1.99 10.10 3.96
CA ILE A 67 -2.39 9.67 5.29
C ILE A 67 -1.18 9.83 6.23
N PRO A 68 -1.15 10.86 7.10
CA PRO A 68 -0.05 11.02 8.06
C PRO A 68 -0.20 10.07 9.24
N ILE A 69 0.87 9.33 9.56
CA ILE A 69 0.94 8.40 10.69
C ILE A 69 2.15 8.77 11.55
N GLU A 70 1.94 8.97 12.84
CA GLU A 70 3.01 9.19 13.82
C GLU A 70 3.25 7.88 14.59
N TRP A 71 4.47 7.33 14.48
CA TRP A 71 4.81 6.07 15.14
C TRP A 71 6.24 6.05 15.61
N LYS A 72 6.46 5.75 16.90
CA LYS A 72 7.78 5.63 17.53
C LYS A 72 8.73 6.80 17.22
N GLY A 73 8.22 8.03 17.29
CA GLY A 73 9.01 9.24 17.05
C GLY A 73 9.28 9.57 15.58
N MET A 74 8.73 8.80 14.67
CA MET A 74 8.79 9.02 13.22
C MET A 74 7.44 9.49 12.68
N LYS A 75 7.46 10.29 11.64
CA LYS A 75 6.27 10.64 10.86
C LYS A 75 6.33 9.95 9.50
N TYR A 76 5.34 9.12 9.22
CA TYR A 76 5.15 8.46 7.94
C TYR A 76 4.00 9.16 7.20
N ASN A 77 4.28 9.70 6.03
CA ASN A 77 3.27 10.15 5.09
C ASN A 77 2.98 8.95 4.16
N MET A 78 1.94 8.19 4.48
CA MET A 78 1.50 7.09 3.64
C MET A 78 0.68 7.66 2.48
N ILE A 79 1.13 7.40 1.26
CA ILE A 79 0.49 7.87 0.02
C ILE A 79 -0.28 6.69 -0.55
N ASP A 80 -1.59 6.61 -0.25
CA ASP A 80 -2.47 5.56 -0.79
C ASP A 80 -2.84 5.89 -2.23
N THR A 81 -2.59 4.96 -3.14
CA THR A 81 -2.82 5.15 -4.57
C THR A 81 -3.87 4.19 -5.11
N PRO A 82 -4.63 4.60 -6.15
CA PRO A 82 -5.56 3.72 -6.84
C PRO A 82 -4.89 2.44 -7.35
N GLY A 83 -5.64 1.33 -7.35
CA GLY A 83 -5.11 0.02 -7.76
C GLY A 83 -5.51 -0.42 -9.15
N TYR A 84 -6.25 0.39 -9.89
CA TYR A 84 -6.70 0.06 -11.24
C TYR A 84 -5.87 0.81 -12.29
N PHE A 85 -5.69 0.19 -13.46
CA PHE A 85 -4.84 0.70 -14.55
C PHE A 85 -5.29 2.04 -15.10
N ASP A 86 -6.59 2.30 -15.08
CA ASP A 86 -7.17 3.57 -15.55
C ASP A 86 -6.62 4.79 -14.79
N PHE A 87 -6.14 4.58 -13.57
CA PHE A 87 -5.58 5.61 -12.69
C PHE A 87 -4.04 5.53 -12.56
N ALA A 88 -3.34 5.00 -13.57
CA ALA A 88 -1.88 4.86 -13.53
C ALA A 88 -1.13 6.21 -13.41
N GLY A 89 -1.76 7.32 -13.78
CA GLY A 89 -1.26 8.68 -13.55
C GLY A 89 -1.06 8.96 -12.06
N GLU A 90 -2.08 8.72 -11.26
CA GLU A 90 -2.09 8.90 -9.80
C GLU A 90 -0.96 8.09 -9.13
N VAL A 91 -0.77 6.82 -9.55
CA VAL A 91 0.30 5.96 -9.04
C VAL A 91 1.68 6.57 -9.31
N LYS A 92 1.90 7.12 -10.52
CA LYS A 92 3.17 7.76 -10.88
C LYS A 92 3.39 9.06 -10.12
N GLU A 93 2.35 9.84 -9.86
CA GLU A 93 2.43 11.07 -9.07
C GLU A 93 2.79 10.77 -7.62
N GLY A 94 2.08 9.83 -6.98
CA GLY A 94 2.39 9.37 -5.64
C GLY A 94 3.83 8.83 -5.52
N LEU A 95 4.28 8.08 -6.51
CA LEU A 95 5.64 7.55 -6.56
C LEU A 95 6.72 8.66 -6.72
N ARG A 96 6.40 9.79 -7.37
CA ARG A 96 7.33 10.92 -7.48
C ARG A 96 7.60 11.60 -6.15
N ALA A 97 6.61 11.64 -5.27
CA ALA A 97 6.70 12.24 -3.94
C ALA A 97 7.29 11.31 -2.87
N ALA A 98 7.43 10.01 -3.18
CA ALA A 98 7.79 8.99 -2.20
C ALA A 98 9.30 8.75 -2.13
N ASP A 99 9.76 8.42 -0.90
CA ASP A 99 11.13 7.97 -0.60
C ASP A 99 11.24 6.44 -0.77
N SER A 100 10.14 5.72 -0.63
CA SER A 100 10.06 4.26 -0.74
C SER A 100 8.67 3.80 -1.19
N ALA A 101 8.59 2.57 -1.68
CA ALA A 101 7.36 1.95 -2.15
C ALA A 101 7.00 0.71 -1.31
N LEU A 102 5.75 0.66 -0.84
CA LEU A 102 5.13 -0.50 -0.24
C LEU A 102 4.16 -1.14 -1.24
N ILE A 103 4.52 -2.28 -1.80
CA ILE A 103 3.67 -3.00 -2.74
C ILE A 103 2.83 -4.03 -1.99
N VAL A 104 1.51 -3.81 -1.98
CA VAL A 104 0.56 -4.69 -1.31
C VAL A 104 -0.02 -5.68 -2.32
N LEU A 105 0.13 -6.96 -2.03
CA LEU A 105 -0.43 -8.05 -2.84
C LEU A 105 -1.22 -9.04 -1.97
N SER A 106 -2.12 -9.77 -2.59
CA SER A 106 -2.98 -10.72 -1.89
C SER A 106 -2.34 -12.11 -1.90
N GLY A 107 -2.18 -12.74 -0.74
CA GLY A 107 -1.71 -14.13 -0.60
C GLY A 107 -2.62 -15.16 -1.29
N ARG A 108 -3.88 -14.79 -1.51
CA ARG A 108 -4.83 -15.59 -2.29
C ARG A 108 -4.53 -15.56 -3.80
N SER A 109 -4.32 -14.37 -4.35
CA SER A 109 -4.16 -14.16 -5.80
C SER A 109 -2.71 -14.22 -6.28
N GLY A 110 -1.74 -14.13 -5.35
CA GLY A 110 -0.32 -14.09 -5.70
C GLY A 110 0.05 -12.82 -6.47
N VAL A 111 1.02 -12.94 -7.37
CA VAL A 111 1.51 -11.83 -8.19
C VAL A 111 0.58 -11.62 -9.37
N SER A 112 -0.14 -10.50 -9.36
CA SER A 112 -1.02 -10.09 -10.47
C SER A 112 -0.30 -9.19 -11.48
N VAL A 113 -0.90 -9.01 -12.66
CA VAL A 113 -0.40 -8.06 -13.68
C VAL A 113 -0.25 -6.65 -13.11
N GLY A 114 -1.19 -6.20 -12.26
CA GLY A 114 -1.10 -4.91 -11.58
C GLY A 114 0.10 -4.83 -10.64
N THR A 115 0.44 -5.92 -9.94
CA THR A 115 1.63 -5.99 -9.09
C THR A 115 2.92 -5.89 -9.91
N GLU A 116 2.99 -6.58 -11.04
CA GLU A 116 4.15 -6.51 -11.94
C GLU A 116 4.35 -5.08 -12.48
N GLN A 117 3.26 -4.41 -12.84
CA GLN A 117 3.31 -3.06 -13.37
C GLN A 117 3.81 -2.04 -12.34
N VAL A 118 3.26 -2.04 -11.12
CA VAL A 118 3.69 -1.10 -10.08
C VAL A 118 5.12 -1.38 -9.62
N PHE A 119 5.55 -2.63 -9.61
CA PHE A 119 6.94 -3.00 -9.38
C PHE A 119 7.87 -2.39 -10.45
N LYS A 120 7.49 -2.49 -11.73
CA LYS A 120 8.25 -1.88 -12.83
C LYS A 120 8.37 -0.36 -12.66
N TYR A 121 7.28 0.33 -12.25
CA TYR A 121 7.33 1.76 -11.99
C TYR A 121 8.30 2.11 -10.86
N ALA A 122 8.23 1.40 -9.74
CA ALA A 122 9.14 1.62 -8.61
C ALA A 122 10.61 1.34 -8.97
N LYS A 123 10.88 0.29 -9.77
CA LYS A 123 12.23 -0.03 -10.29
C LYS A 123 12.77 1.08 -11.19
N ILE A 124 11.96 1.60 -12.11
CA ILE A 124 12.37 2.71 -12.99
C ILE A 124 12.67 3.97 -12.18
N LYS A 125 11.87 4.25 -11.15
CA LYS A 125 12.09 5.38 -10.24
C LYS A 125 13.34 5.19 -9.36
N GLY A 126 13.75 3.94 -9.10
CA GLY A 126 14.92 3.62 -8.29
C GLY A 126 14.70 3.77 -6.78
N VAL A 127 13.45 3.69 -6.30
CA VAL A 127 13.14 3.73 -4.86
C VAL A 127 13.24 2.34 -4.23
N PRO A 128 13.58 2.26 -2.93
CA PRO A 128 13.49 1.02 -2.16
C PRO A 128 12.07 0.45 -2.20
N ILE A 129 11.95 -0.87 -2.31
CA ILE A 129 10.67 -1.57 -2.42
C ILE A 129 10.54 -2.56 -1.27
N MET A 130 9.42 -2.50 -0.57
CA MET A 130 8.95 -3.51 0.37
C MET A 130 7.67 -4.14 -0.16
N PHE A 131 7.51 -5.44 0.04
CA PHE A 131 6.28 -6.15 -0.27
C PHE A 131 5.51 -6.51 1.00
N PHE A 132 4.20 -6.35 0.96
CA PHE A 132 3.29 -6.79 2.02
C PHE A 132 2.30 -7.80 1.45
N VAL A 133 2.39 -9.05 1.91
CA VAL A 133 1.47 -10.12 1.52
C VAL A 133 0.27 -10.08 2.45
N ASN A 134 -0.84 -9.58 1.94
CA ASN A 134 -2.10 -9.37 2.66
C ASN A 134 -3.09 -10.53 2.43
N LYS A 135 -4.19 -10.53 3.17
CA LYS A 135 -5.29 -11.53 3.07
C LYS A 135 -4.81 -12.96 3.31
N MET A 136 -3.95 -13.12 4.30
CA MET A 136 -3.45 -14.44 4.70
C MET A 136 -4.46 -15.25 5.51
N ASP A 137 -5.57 -14.63 5.90
CA ASP A 137 -6.75 -15.22 6.53
C ASP A 137 -7.69 -15.96 5.55
N ASP A 138 -7.53 -15.76 4.23
CA ASP A 138 -8.28 -16.54 3.21
C ASP A 138 -7.72 -17.97 3.14
N GLU A 139 -8.59 -18.99 3.20
CA GLU A 139 -8.23 -20.41 3.14
C GLU A 139 -7.41 -20.81 1.89
N ARG A 140 -7.54 -20.04 0.81
CA ARG A 140 -6.80 -20.22 -0.45
C ARG A 140 -5.49 -19.44 -0.49
N ALA A 141 -5.15 -18.68 0.56
CA ALA A 141 -3.90 -17.96 0.63
C ALA A 141 -2.74 -18.91 0.90
N SER A 142 -1.61 -18.65 0.25
CA SER A 142 -0.36 -19.39 0.49
C SER A 142 0.81 -18.44 0.42
N TYR A 143 1.45 -18.22 1.56
CA TYR A 143 2.64 -17.39 1.65
C TYR A 143 3.79 -17.97 0.83
N GLN A 144 4.02 -19.29 0.93
CA GLN A 144 5.11 -19.97 0.23
C GLN A 144 4.96 -19.82 -1.29
N ARG A 145 3.78 -20.12 -1.82
CA ARG A 145 3.48 -19.95 -3.25
C ARG A 145 3.70 -18.49 -3.69
N THR A 146 3.17 -17.53 -2.93
CA THR A 146 3.30 -16.11 -3.25
C THR A 146 4.76 -15.66 -3.24
N LEU A 147 5.56 -16.13 -2.28
CA LEU A 147 6.99 -15.83 -2.21
C LEU A 147 7.76 -16.41 -3.41
N GLU A 148 7.42 -17.62 -3.83
CA GLU A 148 8.02 -18.25 -5.01
C GLU A 148 7.69 -17.50 -6.30
N GLU A 149 6.42 -17.12 -6.49
CA GLU A 149 5.98 -16.27 -7.61
C GLU A 149 6.72 -14.91 -7.61
N MET A 150 6.88 -14.28 -6.45
CA MET A 150 7.62 -13.02 -6.33
C MET A 150 9.09 -13.19 -6.71
N LYS A 151 9.75 -14.28 -6.29
CA LYS A 151 11.14 -14.57 -6.66
C LYS A 151 11.30 -14.85 -8.15
N GLU A 152 10.34 -15.55 -8.76
CA GLU A 152 10.32 -15.80 -10.19
C GLU A 152 10.16 -14.51 -11.01
N LYS A 153 9.19 -13.67 -10.63
CA LYS A 153 8.82 -12.46 -11.37
C LYS A 153 9.74 -11.26 -11.12
N PHE A 154 10.22 -11.09 -9.90
CA PHE A 154 10.94 -9.88 -9.47
C PHE A 154 12.41 -10.13 -9.14
N GLY A 155 12.82 -11.38 -9.08
CA GLY A 155 14.21 -11.78 -8.86
C GLY A 155 14.47 -12.44 -7.52
N LYS A 156 15.54 -13.23 -7.48
CA LYS A 156 15.92 -14.06 -6.31
C LYS A 156 16.38 -13.24 -5.08
N SER A 157 16.60 -11.94 -5.24
CA SER A 157 16.96 -11.03 -4.13
C SER A 157 15.80 -10.73 -3.17
N ILE A 158 14.58 -11.17 -3.50
CA ILE A 158 13.43 -11.05 -2.61
C ILE A 158 13.61 -12.00 -1.44
N THR A 159 13.73 -11.44 -0.25
CA THR A 159 13.88 -12.19 1.01
C THR A 159 12.76 -11.82 1.97
N PRO A 160 12.18 -12.81 2.70
CA PRO A 160 11.25 -12.51 3.76
C PRO A 160 11.96 -11.78 4.91
N ASP A 161 11.27 -10.81 5.52
CA ASP A 161 11.69 -10.27 6.80
C ASP A 161 11.49 -11.37 7.85
N ARG A 162 12.59 -11.78 8.48
CA ARG A 162 12.60 -12.80 9.54
C ARG A 162 12.63 -12.07 10.88
N LYS A 163 11.47 -11.87 11.44
CA LYS A 163 11.32 -11.59 12.87
C LYS A 163 10.66 -12.76 13.57
#